data_75d89eccd8ffdc514cbac3648a38df7e
#
_entry.id   75d89eccd8ffdc514cbac3648a38df7e
#
_cell.length_a   1.000
_cell.length_b   1.000
_cell.length_c   1.000
_cell.angle_alpha   90.00
_cell.angle_beta   90.00
_cell.angle_gamma   90.00
#
_symmetry.space_group_name_H-M   'P 1'
#
loop_
_entity.id
_entity.type
_entity.pdbx_description
1 polymer ?
#
loop_
_entity_poly.entity_id
_entity_poly.type
_entity_poly.pdbx_seq_one_letter_code
_entity_poly.pdbx_strand_id
1 'polypeptide(L)'
;GDANRAIVGFVYLVAGFMFLGARVARPGRLFYAAGLLVTGLAAASLMAVPFLYAALFLEGMALVAVLILYPPERGAARGPLRMVVLYTLGMMALLTAGWQAESLGSGTVSAEAARTATVLAVVAFALLLAAPPFHLWFPTAASHSHPYSLAFVILIAQAGAVFLVLRFFDAYAWL
;
A
#
# COMPACT_ATOMS: atom_id res chain seq x y z
N GLY A 1 -1.47 -10.82 -17.32
CA GLY A 1 -1.13 -10.33 -18.64
C GLY A 1 0.11 -9.44 -18.65
N ASP A 2 0.43 -8.90 -19.81
CA ASP A 2 1.65 -8.10 -20.03
C ASP A 2 1.64 -6.78 -19.26
N ALA A 3 0.47 -6.19 -19.02
CA ALA A 3 0.33 -4.99 -18.19
C ALA A 3 0.86 -5.21 -16.76
N ASN A 4 0.52 -6.31 -16.12
CA ASN A 4 1.00 -6.61 -14.75
C ASN A 4 2.53 -6.77 -14.72
N ARG A 5 3.13 -7.37 -15.76
CA ARG A 5 4.58 -7.51 -15.87
C ARG A 5 5.27 -6.16 -16.02
N ALA A 6 4.71 -5.27 -16.85
CA ALA A 6 5.23 -3.92 -17.02
C ALA A 6 5.17 -3.11 -15.71
N ILE A 7 4.08 -3.23 -14.96
CA ILE A 7 3.89 -2.57 -13.66
C ILE A 7 4.91 -3.07 -12.63
N VAL A 8 5.06 -4.39 -12.50
CA VAL A 8 6.06 -4.99 -11.60
C VAL A 8 7.47 -4.58 -12.02
N GLY A 9 7.76 -4.59 -13.32
CA GLY A 9 9.03 -4.09 -13.86
C GLY A 9 9.30 -2.64 -13.49
N PHE A 10 8.28 -1.78 -13.57
CA PHE A 10 8.38 -0.38 -13.15
C PHE A 10 8.70 -0.25 -11.65
N VAL A 11 8.02 -1.00 -10.79
CA VAL A 11 8.27 -0.98 -9.33
C VAL A 11 9.71 -1.40 -9.02
N TYR A 12 10.22 -2.48 -9.66
CA TYR A 12 11.60 -2.92 -9.47
C TYR A 12 12.63 -1.91 -10.02
N LEU A 13 12.34 -1.30 -11.16
CA LEU A 13 13.21 -0.26 -11.74
C LEU A 13 13.32 0.95 -10.80
N VAL A 14 12.20 1.45 -10.31
CA VAL A 14 12.15 2.55 -9.36
C VAL A 14 12.90 2.19 -8.07
N ALA A 15 12.64 1.02 -7.49
CA ALA A 15 13.34 0.54 -6.31
C ALA A 15 14.85 0.43 -6.55
N GLY A 16 15.26 -0.08 -7.71
CA GLY A 16 16.66 -0.18 -8.11
C GLY A 16 17.37 1.18 -8.14
N PHE A 17 16.75 2.20 -8.74
CA PHE A 17 17.27 3.56 -8.72
C PHE A 17 17.37 4.12 -7.30
N MET A 18 16.37 3.86 -6.46
CA MET A 18 16.38 4.28 -5.07
C MET A 18 17.48 3.54 -4.27
N PHE A 19 17.74 2.27 -4.52
CA PHE A 19 18.85 1.55 -3.88
C PHE A 19 20.22 2.07 -4.33
N LEU A 20 20.39 2.45 -5.59
CA LEU A 20 21.62 3.09 -6.07
C LEU A 20 21.85 4.45 -5.40
N GLY A 21 20.82 5.29 -5.35
CA GLY A 21 20.88 6.61 -4.70
C GLY A 21 21.08 6.53 -3.19
N ALA A 22 20.66 5.45 -2.55
CA ALA A 22 20.85 5.25 -1.11
C ALA A 22 22.32 5.22 -0.67
N ARG A 23 23.24 4.88 -1.60
CA ARG A 23 24.70 4.95 -1.34
C ARG A 23 25.16 6.37 -0.99
N VAL A 24 24.56 7.36 -1.63
CA VAL A 24 24.85 8.79 -1.41
C VAL A 24 24.04 9.32 -0.25
N ALA A 25 22.74 8.99 -0.19
CA ALA A 25 21.80 9.50 0.81
C ALA A 25 22.03 8.92 2.22
N ARG A 26 22.63 7.73 2.33
CA ARG A 26 22.92 7.02 3.59
C ARG A 26 21.72 6.90 4.55
N PRO A 27 20.59 6.32 4.13
CA PRO A 27 19.32 6.31 4.86
C PRO A 27 19.29 5.40 6.11
N GLY A 28 20.37 4.75 6.46
CA GLY A 28 20.46 3.86 7.62
C GLY A 28 20.70 2.39 7.26
N ARG A 29 21.13 1.61 8.26
CA ARG A 29 21.59 0.21 8.05
C ARG A 29 20.47 -0.73 7.60
N LEU A 30 19.26 -0.54 8.10
CA LEU A 30 18.11 -1.40 7.79
C LEU A 30 17.45 -1.09 6.44
N PHE A 31 17.81 0.04 5.82
CA PHE A 31 17.17 0.50 4.58
C PHE A 31 17.21 -0.54 3.46
N TYR A 32 18.36 -1.16 3.22
CA TYR A 32 18.48 -2.13 2.13
C TYR A 32 17.69 -3.41 2.38
N ALA A 33 17.82 -4.00 3.59
CA ALA A 33 17.13 -5.25 3.91
C ALA A 33 15.61 -5.05 3.95
N ALA A 34 15.14 -4.05 4.70
CA ALA A 34 13.71 -3.76 4.79
C ALA A 34 13.16 -3.20 3.48
N GLY A 35 13.94 -2.43 2.72
CA GLY A 35 13.55 -1.92 1.40
C GLY A 35 13.33 -3.03 0.36
N LEU A 36 14.18 -4.07 0.36
CA LEU A 36 13.98 -5.24 -0.47
C LEU A 36 12.69 -5.99 -0.11
N LEU A 37 12.40 -6.14 1.19
CA LEU A 37 11.15 -6.75 1.66
C LEU A 37 9.93 -5.91 1.26
N VAL A 38 10.00 -4.58 1.45
CA VAL A 38 8.93 -3.64 1.03
C VAL A 38 8.67 -3.77 -0.47
N THR A 39 9.72 -3.77 -1.29
CA THR A 39 9.59 -3.91 -2.76
C THR A 39 9.03 -5.28 -3.14
N GLY A 40 9.51 -6.35 -2.49
CA GLY A 40 9.04 -7.71 -2.73
C GLY A 40 7.57 -7.89 -2.37
N LEU A 41 7.14 -7.37 -1.22
CA LEU A 41 5.74 -7.41 -0.79
C LEU A 41 4.83 -6.55 -1.68
N ALA A 42 5.30 -5.38 -2.12
CA ALA A 42 4.59 -4.56 -3.11
C ALA A 42 4.43 -5.32 -4.43
N ALA A 43 5.49 -5.95 -4.95
CA ALA A 43 5.42 -6.75 -6.16
C ALA A 43 4.49 -7.98 -5.98
N ALA A 44 4.54 -8.64 -4.82
CA ALA A 44 3.64 -9.75 -4.49
C ALA A 44 2.17 -9.31 -4.48
N SER A 45 1.86 -8.12 -3.92
CA SER A 45 0.51 -7.58 -3.94
C SER A 45 -0.03 -7.35 -5.35
N LEU A 46 0.85 -6.98 -6.29
CA LEU A 46 0.49 -6.77 -7.70
C LEU A 46 0.25 -8.07 -8.46
N MET A 47 0.82 -9.18 -8.02
CA MET A 47 0.74 -10.49 -8.69
C MET A 47 -0.23 -11.45 -8.00
N ALA A 48 -0.67 -11.16 -6.78
CA ALA A 48 -1.48 -12.05 -5.97
C ALA A 48 -2.84 -12.33 -6.61
N VAL A 49 -3.22 -13.61 -6.66
CA VAL A 49 -4.56 -14.09 -7.06
C VAL A 49 -4.99 -15.10 -6.01
N PRO A 50 -6.19 -15.00 -5.44
CA PRO A 50 -7.22 -13.96 -5.63
C PRO A 50 -6.84 -12.60 -5.03
N PHE A 51 -7.62 -11.57 -5.39
CA PHE A 51 -7.41 -10.16 -4.99
C PHE A 51 -7.26 -9.95 -3.48
N LEU A 52 -7.93 -10.78 -2.68
CA LEU A 52 -7.87 -10.72 -1.22
C LEU A 52 -6.43 -10.76 -0.67
N TYR A 53 -5.57 -11.61 -1.23
CA TYR A 53 -4.17 -11.71 -0.81
C TYR A 53 -3.34 -10.46 -1.17
N ALA A 54 -3.74 -9.72 -2.20
CA ALA A 54 -3.06 -8.48 -2.57
C ALA A 54 -3.12 -7.45 -1.43
N ALA A 55 -4.27 -7.33 -0.76
CA ALA A 55 -4.45 -6.45 0.39
C ALA A 55 -3.56 -6.87 1.58
N LEU A 56 -3.44 -8.17 1.85
CA LEU A 56 -2.57 -8.68 2.92
C LEU A 56 -1.09 -8.41 2.67
N PHE A 57 -0.62 -8.55 1.43
CA PHE A 57 0.76 -8.21 1.07
C PHE A 57 1.04 -6.71 1.22
N LEU A 58 0.07 -5.85 0.90
CA LEU A 58 0.19 -4.41 1.08
C LEU A 58 0.25 -4.02 2.57
N GLU A 59 -0.51 -4.71 3.42
CA GLU A 59 -0.41 -4.58 4.87
C GLU A 59 0.97 -5.01 5.39
N GLY A 60 1.44 -6.17 4.98
CA GLY A 60 2.79 -6.65 5.32
C GLY A 60 3.88 -5.66 4.89
N MET A 61 3.72 -5.04 3.72
CA MET A 61 4.60 -3.97 3.25
C MET A 61 4.58 -2.77 4.20
N ALA A 62 3.41 -2.32 4.64
CA ALA A 62 3.28 -1.19 5.57
C ALA A 62 3.94 -1.49 6.93
N LEU A 63 3.78 -2.70 7.45
CA LEU A 63 4.44 -3.15 8.69
C LEU A 63 5.97 -3.13 8.57
N VAL A 64 6.52 -3.65 7.47
CA VAL A 64 7.96 -3.64 7.22
C VAL A 64 8.49 -2.21 6.99
N ALA A 65 7.71 -1.34 6.35
CA ALA A 65 8.08 0.04 6.10
C ALA A 65 8.34 0.83 7.40
N VAL A 66 7.70 0.46 8.51
CA VAL A 66 7.99 1.06 9.84
C VAL A 66 9.47 0.92 10.19
N LEU A 67 10.11 -0.21 9.87
CA LEU A 67 11.52 -0.43 10.17
C LEU A 67 12.45 0.55 9.43
N ILE A 68 12.03 1.02 8.27
CA ILE A 68 12.75 2.01 7.47
C ILE A 68 12.49 3.42 7.99
N LEU A 69 11.25 3.68 8.41
CA LEU A 69 10.80 5.03 8.81
C LEU A 69 11.09 5.34 10.28
N TYR A 70 11.34 4.33 11.11
CA TYR A 70 11.57 4.51 12.54
C TYR A 70 13.04 4.84 12.83
N PRO A 71 13.38 6.07 13.23
CA PRO A 71 14.72 6.41 13.68
C PRO A 71 14.83 6.06 15.18
N PRO A 72 15.63 5.04 15.56
CA PRO A 72 15.75 4.62 16.98
C PRO A 72 16.25 5.74 17.89
N GLU A 73 16.97 6.71 17.35
CA GLU A 73 17.58 7.81 18.09
C GLU A 73 16.61 8.96 18.43
N ARG A 74 15.47 9.06 17.77
CA ARG A 74 14.55 10.21 17.88
C ARG A 74 13.24 9.92 18.61
N GLY A 75 12.98 8.68 18.99
CA GLY A 75 11.82 8.29 19.80
C GLY A 75 10.42 8.57 19.20
N ALA A 76 10.33 9.04 17.97
CA ALA A 76 9.09 9.51 17.37
C ALA A 76 8.48 8.50 16.40
N ALA A 77 7.81 7.51 16.95
CA ALA A 77 7.09 6.49 16.17
C ALA A 77 5.72 6.96 15.61
N ARG A 78 5.24 8.17 15.97
CA ARG A 78 3.86 8.59 15.70
C ARG A 78 3.50 8.60 14.21
N GLY A 79 4.37 9.07 13.33
CA GLY A 79 4.12 9.09 11.89
C GLY A 79 4.03 7.68 11.29
N PRO A 80 5.06 6.84 11.44
CA PRO A 80 5.04 5.46 10.96
C PRO A 80 3.89 4.63 11.55
N LEU A 81 3.58 4.76 12.84
CA LEU A 81 2.46 4.06 13.47
C LEU A 81 1.10 4.50 12.91
N ARG A 82 0.90 5.80 12.65
CA ARG A 82 -0.32 6.28 11.99
C ARG A 82 -0.46 5.70 10.59
N MET A 83 0.63 5.60 9.83
CA MET A 83 0.62 4.94 8.52
C MET A 83 0.11 3.51 8.65
N VAL A 84 0.67 2.71 9.55
CA VAL A 84 0.24 1.31 9.77
C VAL A 84 -1.24 1.26 10.12
N VAL A 85 -1.71 2.05 11.09
CA VAL A 85 -3.12 2.06 11.49
C VAL A 85 -4.05 2.36 10.30
N LEU A 86 -3.70 3.35 9.47
CA LEU A 86 -4.51 3.69 8.30
C LEU A 86 -4.48 2.58 7.23
N TYR A 87 -3.32 1.94 7.02
CA TYR A 87 -3.21 0.80 6.10
C TYR A 87 -4.00 -0.40 6.62
N THR A 88 -3.91 -0.74 7.92
CA THR A 88 -4.71 -1.82 8.53
C THR A 88 -6.21 -1.57 8.38
N LEU A 89 -6.68 -0.36 8.69
CA LEU A 89 -8.09 -0.01 8.50
C LEU A 89 -8.50 -0.06 7.03
N GLY A 90 -7.66 0.45 6.13
CA GLY A 90 -7.89 0.39 4.69
C GLY A 90 -7.92 -1.04 4.17
N MET A 91 -7.01 -1.88 4.63
CA MET A 91 -6.97 -3.30 4.29
C MET A 91 -8.23 -4.03 4.77
N MET A 92 -8.66 -3.83 6.02
CA MET A 92 -9.89 -4.44 6.56
C MET A 92 -11.13 -4.02 5.76
N ALA A 93 -11.25 -2.73 5.42
CA ALA A 93 -12.34 -2.23 4.59
C ALA A 93 -12.30 -2.84 3.17
N LEU A 94 -11.11 -2.98 2.58
CA LEU A 94 -10.94 -3.57 1.25
C LEU A 94 -11.25 -5.07 1.22
N LEU A 95 -10.84 -5.82 2.26
CA LEU A 95 -11.17 -7.24 2.40
C LEU A 95 -12.69 -7.43 2.51
N THR A 96 -13.36 -6.59 3.29
CA THR A 96 -14.82 -6.65 3.47
C THR A 96 -15.53 -6.30 2.16
N ALA A 97 -15.07 -5.27 1.45
CA ALA A 97 -15.60 -4.88 0.14
C ALA A 97 -15.43 -5.99 -0.90
N GLY A 98 -14.24 -6.60 -0.96
CA GLY A 98 -13.95 -7.72 -1.88
C GLY A 98 -14.79 -8.95 -1.58
N TRP A 99 -14.93 -9.31 -0.30
CA TRP A 99 -15.81 -10.43 0.10
C TRP A 99 -17.27 -10.20 -0.27
N GLN A 100 -17.79 -8.98 -0.04
CA GLN A 100 -19.15 -8.63 -0.46
C GLN A 100 -19.29 -8.66 -1.99
N ALA A 101 -18.31 -8.13 -2.72
CA ALA A 101 -18.34 -8.15 -4.18
C ALA A 101 -18.33 -9.58 -4.74
N GLU A 102 -17.53 -10.49 -4.20
CA GLU A 102 -17.51 -11.91 -4.59
C GLU A 102 -18.86 -12.60 -4.28
N SER A 103 -19.45 -12.34 -3.11
CA SER A 103 -20.75 -12.91 -2.74
C SER A 103 -21.89 -12.44 -3.64
N LEU A 104 -21.84 -11.20 -4.13
CA LEU A 104 -22.81 -10.65 -5.07
C LEU A 104 -22.67 -11.25 -6.48
N GLY A 105 -21.46 -11.60 -6.91
CA GLY A 105 -21.22 -12.24 -8.21
C GLY A 105 -21.81 -13.65 -8.33
N SER A 106 -22.16 -14.30 -7.21
CA SER A 106 -22.70 -15.65 -7.15
C SER A 106 -24.24 -15.73 -7.00
N GLY A 107 -24.95 -14.61 -6.87
CA GLY A 107 -26.39 -14.56 -6.58
C GLY A 107 -27.12 -13.35 -7.14
N THR A 108 -28.36 -13.13 -6.66
CA THR A 108 -29.13 -11.92 -7.01
C THR A 108 -28.52 -10.70 -6.34
N VAL A 109 -28.00 -9.78 -7.14
CA VAL A 109 -27.38 -8.54 -6.68
C VAL A 109 -28.45 -7.64 -6.06
N SER A 110 -28.44 -7.46 -4.74
CA SER A 110 -29.23 -6.40 -4.12
C SER A 110 -28.50 -5.06 -4.29
N ALA A 111 -29.24 -4.03 -4.71
CA ALA A 111 -28.66 -2.69 -4.91
C ALA A 111 -28.03 -2.14 -3.60
N GLU A 112 -28.56 -2.53 -2.45
CA GLU A 112 -28.03 -2.12 -1.14
C GLU A 112 -26.68 -2.74 -0.83
N ALA A 113 -26.49 -4.02 -1.11
CA ALA A 113 -25.22 -4.72 -0.91
C ALA A 113 -24.14 -4.21 -1.88
N ALA A 114 -24.49 -3.94 -3.14
CA ALA A 114 -23.57 -3.32 -4.09
C ALA A 114 -23.12 -1.92 -3.63
N ARG A 115 -24.06 -1.10 -3.15
CA ARG A 115 -23.76 0.22 -2.59
C ARG A 115 -22.81 0.13 -1.39
N THR A 116 -23.05 -0.81 -0.48
CA THR A 116 -22.19 -1.01 0.71
C THR A 116 -20.78 -1.43 0.31
N ALA A 117 -20.64 -2.38 -0.63
CA ALA A 117 -19.34 -2.80 -1.15
C ALA A 117 -18.58 -1.63 -1.81
N THR A 118 -19.27 -0.81 -2.60
CA THR A 118 -18.70 0.39 -3.23
C THR A 118 -18.23 1.41 -2.19
N VAL A 119 -19.03 1.72 -1.19
CA VAL A 119 -18.66 2.67 -0.13
C VAL A 119 -17.44 2.17 0.64
N LEU A 120 -17.41 0.89 1.01
CA LEU A 120 -16.26 0.29 1.70
C LEU A 120 -14.99 0.33 0.83
N ALA A 121 -15.10 0.05 -0.47
CA ALA A 121 -13.98 0.15 -1.39
C ALA A 121 -13.45 1.59 -1.50
N VAL A 122 -14.34 2.58 -1.63
CA VAL A 122 -13.95 4.00 -1.69
C VAL A 122 -13.25 4.43 -0.39
N VAL A 123 -13.77 4.04 0.78
CA VAL A 123 -13.14 4.34 2.07
C VAL A 123 -11.78 3.65 2.16
N ALA A 124 -11.68 2.37 1.77
CA ALA A 124 -10.42 1.63 1.78
C ALA A 124 -9.34 2.34 0.92
N PHE A 125 -9.70 2.71 -0.30
CA PHE A 125 -8.75 3.40 -1.19
C PHE A 125 -8.42 4.81 -0.73
N ALA A 126 -9.36 5.54 -0.12
CA ALA A 126 -9.07 6.84 0.48
C ALA A 126 -8.03 6.74 1.61
N LEU A 127 -8.10 5.68 2.42
CA LEU A 127 -7.13 5.39 3.48
C LEU A 127 -5.76 4.99 2.90
N LEU A 128 -5.73 4.05 1.96
CA LEU A 128 -4.50 3.53 1.35
C LEU A 128 -3.76 4.59 0.51
N LEU A 129 -4.49 5.40 -0.24
CA LEU A 129 -3.94 6.51 -1.04
C LEU A 129 -3.64 7.75 -0.21
N ALA A 130 -3.89 7.70 1.09
CA ALA A 130 -3.75 8.86 1.97
C ALA A 130 -4.48 10.10 1.45
N ALA A 131 -5.70 9.93 0.92
CA ALA A 131 -6.53 11.04 0.49
C ALA A 131 -6.89 11.95 1.67
N PRO A 132 -7.10 13.26 1.48
CA PRO A 132 -7.55 14.12 2.58
C PRO A 132 -8.85 13.60 3.20
N PRO A 133 -8.96 13.51 4.54
CA PRO A 133 -8.05 14.00 5.59
C PRO A 133 -6.97 13.01 6.05
N PHE A 134 -6.84 11.84 5.44
CA PHE A 134 -5.98 10.73 5.91
C PHE A 134 -4.48 10.92 5.62
N HIS A 135 -4.10 11.97 4.88
CA HIS A 135 -2.70 12.27 4.53
C HIS A 135 -1.83 12.76 5.70
N LEU A 136 -2.43 13.01 6.88
CA LEU A 136 -1.75 13.66 8.02
C LEU A 136 -0.56 12.86 8.59
N TRP A 137 -0.42 11.60 8.24
CA TRP A 137 0.77 10.83 8.62
C TRP A 137 2.03 11.25 7.86
N PHE A 138 1.91 11.76 6.61
CA PHE A 138 3.04 12.23 5.81
C PHE A 138 3.85 13.33 6.50
N PRO A 139 3.27 14.49 6.87
CA PRO A 139 4.04 15.53 7.53
C PRO A 139 4.58 15.09 8.90
N THR A 140 3.84 14.23 9.61
CA THR A 140 4.31 13.69 10.89
C THR A 140 5.49 12.73 10.70
N ALA A 141 5.49 11.91 9.65
CA ALA A 141 6.63 11.06 9.33
C ALA A 141 7.80 11.87 8.80
N ALA A 142 7.55 12.90 7.98
CA ALA A 142 8.57 13.75 7.39
C ALA A 142 9.40 14.52 8.43
N SER A 143 8.79 14.91 9.54
CA SER A 143 9.49 15.65 10.60
C SER A 143 10.49 14.80 11.41
N HIS A 144 10.37 13.46 11.34
CA HIS A 144 11.15 12.57 12.19
C HIS A 144 11.93 11.49 11.43
N SER A 145 11.47 11.08 10.24
CA SER A 145 12.13 10.06 9.42
C SER A 145 13.21 10.66 8.52
N HIS A 146 14.12 9.83 8.04
CA HIS A 146 15.07 10.25 7.03
C HIS A 146 14.35 10.56 5.72
N PRO A 147 14.53 11.74 5.09
CA PRO A 147 13.75 12.16 3.92
C PRO A 147 13.80 11.15 2.76
N TYR A 148 14.95 10.57 2.51
CA TYR A 148 15.14 9.56 1.47
C TYR A 148 14.35 8.27 1.75
N SER A 149 14.37 7.80 3.01
CA SER A 149 13.60 6.63 3.45
C SER A 149 12.11 6.87 3.29
N LEU A 150 11.64 8.04 3.67
CA LEU A 150 10.24 8.42 3.53
C LEU A 150 9.83 8.48 2.05
N ALA A 151 10.64 9.11 1.20
CA ALA A 151 10.37 9.19 -0.24
C ALA A 151 10.29 7.80 -0.87
N PHE A 152 11.19 6.88 -0.50
CA PHE A 152 11.15 5.49 -0.96
C PHE A 152 9.85 4.80 -0.56
N VAL A 153 9.48 4.85 0.73
CA VAL A 153 8.27 4.20 1.23
C VAL A 153 7.01 4.78 0.57
N ILE A 154 6.90 6.11 0.49
CA ILE A 154 5.76 6.77 -0.16
C ILE A 154 5.64 6.31 -1.61
N LEU A 155 6.75 6.34 -2.36
CA LEU A 155 6.73 6.03 -3.79
C LEU A 155 6.28 4.58 -4.04
N ILE A 156 6.82 3.61 -3.31
CA ILE A 156 6.46 2.19 -3.46
C ILE A 156 5.03 1.93 -2.96
N ALA A 157 4.67 2.50 -1.80
CA ALA A 157 3.35 2.30 -1.20
C ALA A 157 2.22 2.91 -2.05
N GLN A 158 2.40 4.14 -2.55
CA GLN A 158 1.41 4.80 -3.39
C GLN A 158 1.29 4.13 -4.77
N ALA A 159 2.41 3.72 -5.37
CA ALA A 159 2.37 2.93 -6.59
C ALA A 159 1.57 1.64 -6.38
N GLY A 160 1.86 0.88 -5.31
CA GLY A 160 1.12 -0.33 -4.95
C GLY A 160 -0.38 -0.07 -4.76
N ALA A 161 -0.74 0.97 -4.01
CA ALA A 161 -2.14 1.34 -3.77
C ALA A 161 -2.88 1.73 -5.05
N VAL A 162 -2.27 2.56 -5.92
CA VAL A 162 -2.87 2.96 -7.21
C VAL A 162 -3.13 1.74 -8.09
N PHE A 163 -2.16 0.83 -8.21
CA PHE A 163 -2.35 -0.37 -9.01
C PHE A 163 -3.38 -1.32 -8.41
N LEU A 164 -3.48 -1.37 -7.08
CA LEU A 164 -4.52 -2.14 -6.41
C LEU A 164 -5.92 -1.60 -6.72
N VAL A 165 -6.08 -0.26 -6.78
CA VAL A 165 -7.31 0.41 -7.25
C VAL A 165 -7.66 -0.04 -8.66
N LEU A 166 -6.73 0.05 -9.60
CA LEU A 166 -6.96 -0.34 -10.99
C LEU A 166 -7.38 -1.81 -11.11
N ARG A 167 -6.69 -2.70 -10.40
CA ARG A 167 -7.05 -4.13 -10.36
C ARG A 167 -8.41 -4.39 -9.74
N PHE A 168 -8.80 -3.63 -8.72
CA PHE A 168 -10.11 -3.76 -8.12
C PHE A 168 -11.21 -3.41 -9.11
N PHE A 169 -11.06 -2.31 -9.84
CA PHE A 169 -12.03 -1.91 -10.87
C PHE A 169 -12.06 -2.89 -12.05
N ASP A 170 -10.93 -3.47 -12.44
CA ASP A 170 -10.89 -4.50 -13.47
C ASP A 170 -11.59 -5.80 -13.01
N ALA A 171 -11.43 -6.19 -11.75
CA ALA A 171 -12.04 -7.41 -11.20
C ALA A 171 -13.55 -7.25 -10.97
N TYR A 172 -14.00 -6.05 -10.63
CA TYR A 172 -15.38 -5.74 -10.23
C TYR A 172 -15.97 -4.59 -11.08
N ALA A 173 -15.80 -4.67 -12.41
CA ALA A 173 -16.27 -3.64 -13.37
C ALA A 173 -17.78 -3.37 -13.33
N TRP A 174 -18.55 -4.20 -12.64
CA TRP A 174 -19.99 -4.06 -12.46
C TRP A 174 -20.40 -3.25 -11.20
N LEU A 175 -19.46 -2.93 -10.32
CA LEU A 175 -19.66 -2.02 -9.17
C LEU A 175 -19.62 -0.56 -9.60
#